data_94385994cda25b20e0e914b4fc36fcce
#
_entry.id   94385994cda25b20e0e914b4fc36fcce
#
_cell.length_a   1.000
_cell.length_b   1.000
_cell.length_c   1.000
_cell.angle_alpha   90.00
_cell.angle_beta   90.00
_cell.angle_gamma   90.00
#
_symmetry.space_group_name_H-M   'P 1'
#
loop_
_entity.id
_entity.type
_entity.pdbx_description
1 polymer ?
#
loop_
_entity_poly.entity_id
_entity_poly.type
_entity_poly.pdbx_seq_one_letter_code
_entity_poly.pdbx_strand_id
1 'polypeptide(L)'
;MVKILDCTTRDGGYADNWEYSDEYISSHLEFLKANNVSYCEIGYRNYLETEGKGRFYRCLSEVAKPFANIKNDLLIGVMTDVKRYNPEDFVGRNDDYIDFVRIAAHPDKIQAALEIAGDLYDKGYRVFVQLMDVSNIDADGYLYLYMWERKEILESLYFADSYSVLKPSEIAQYYNKFKILGYKNISFHAHNNQGYALENSLAAINLGAYSVDVTRNGVGRNGGNLDISDLLKSLN
;
A
#
# COMPACT_ATOMS: atom_id res chain seq x y z
N MET A 1 -17.97 -6.29 1.35
CA MET A 1 -17.02 -6.39 2.49
C MET A 1 -15.77 -5.61 2.10
N VAL A 2 -15.20 -4.79 3.00
CA VAL A 2 -13.94 -4.07 2.77
C VAL A 2 -12.80 -5.06 2.54
N LYS A 3 -11.89 -4.76 1.64
CA LYS A 3 -10.65 -5.54 1.47
C LYS A 3 -9.61 -5.11 2.49
N ILE A 4 -8.72 -6.02 2.86
CA ILE A 4 -7.62 -5.75 3.80
C ILE A 4 -6.31 -5.93 3.04
N LEU A 5 -5.39 -4.96 3.20
CA LEU A 5 -4.03 -5.05 2.70
C LEU A 5 -3.06 -5.10 3.88
N ASP A 6 -2.28 -6.17 3.95
CA ASP A 6 -1.18 -6.27 4.93
C ASP A 6 0.09 -5.63 4.39
N CYS A 7 0.73 -4.81 5.20
CA CYS A 7 2.03 -4.21 4.90
C CYS A 7 3.08 -4.49 6.00
N THR A 8 2.92 -5.59 6.74
CA THR A 8 3.80 -5.97 7.85
C THR A 8 5.27 -6.02 7.44
N THR A 9 5.59 -6.76 6.39
CA THR A 9 6.99 -6.94 5.96
C THR A 9 7.53 -5.75 5.17
N ARG A 10 6.66 -4.97 4.58
CA ARG A 10 7.05 -3.74 3.88
C ARG A 10 7.37 -2.61 4.86
N ASP A 11 6.42 -2.26 5.74
CA ASP A 11 6.60 -1.13 6.66
C ASP A 11 7.34 -1.51 7.95
N GLY A 12 7.15 -2.74 8.43
CA GLY A 12 7.93 -3.28 9.55
C GLY A 12 9.42 -3.46 9.22
N GLY A 13 9.78 -3.62 7.94
CA GLY A 13 11.15 -3.75 7.49
C GLY A 13 12.07 -2.58 7.86
N TYR A 14 11.53 -1.42 8.21
CA TYR A 14 12.34 -0.33 8.78
C TYR A 14 13.00 -0.69 10.13
N ALA A 15 12.44 -1.65 10.87
CA ALA A 15 13.04 -2.17 12.10
C ALA A 15 14.02 -3.32 11.84
N ASP A 16 13.75 -4.16 10.81
CA ASP A 16 14.45 -5.42 10.56
C ASP A 16 15.34 -5.35 9.31
N ASN A 17 15.54 -4.18 8.73
CA ASN A 17 16.28 -3.98 7.47
C ASN A 17 15.79 -4.85 6.30
N TRP A 18 14.53 -5.29 6.31
CA TRP A 18 13.94 -6.20 5.29
C TRP A 18 14.68 -7.55 5.17
N GLU A 19 15.30 -8.01 6.26
CA GLU A 19 15.93 -9.31 6.36
C GLU A 19 14.95 -10.34 6.92
N TYR A 20 14.22 -11.00 6.04
CA TYR A 20 13.27 -12.04 6.41
C TYR A 20 13.69 -13.39 5.81
N SER A 21 13.47 -14.49 6.54
CA SER A 21 13.62 -15.84 5.99
C SER A 21 12.40 -16.24 5.16
N ASP A 22 12.56 -17.22 4.29
CA ASP A 22 11.44 -17.77 3.50
C ASP A 22 10.38 -18.39 4.39
N GLU A 23 10.78 -19.05 5.48
CA GLU A 23 9.88 -19.66 6.46
C GLU A 23 9.02 -18.60 7.15
N TYR A 24 9.63 -17.45 7.52
CA TYR A 24 8.88 -16.34 8.12
C TYR A 24 7.82 -15.80 7.16
N ILE A 25 8.21 -15.48 5.91
CA ILE A 25 7.27 -14.97 4.90
C ILE A 25 6.18 -16.00 4.60
N SER A 26 6.53 -17.27 4.43
CA SER A 26 5.56 -18.35 4.16
C SER A 26 4.54 -18.47 5.29
N SER A 27 5.01 -18.49 6.55
CA SER A 27 4.14 -18.54 7.73
C SER A 27 3.25 -17.30 7.84
N HIS A 28 3.78 -16.12 7.49
CA HIS A 28 3.02 -14.88 7.50
C HIS A 28 1.91 -14.90 6.43
N LEU A 29 2.22 -15.33 5.21
CA LEU A 29 1.22 -15.46 4.14
C LEU A 29 0.11 -16.46 4.49
N GLU A 30 0.44 -17.60 5.11
CA GLU A 30 -0.58 -18.56 5.57
C GLU A 30 -1.47 -17.95 6.68
N PHE A 31 -0.88 -17.17 7.60
CA PHE A 31 -1.66 -16.43 8.59
C PHE A 31 -2.63 -15.44 7.93
N LEU A 32 -2.18 -14.69 6.92
CA LEU A 32 -3.01 -13.73 6.20
C LEU A 32 -4.17 -14.41 5.45
N LYS A 33 -3.90 -15.54 4.79
CA LYS A 33 -4.93 -16.36 4.13
C LYS A 33 -5.99 -16.85 5.11
N ALA A 34 -5.57 -17.37 6.27
CA ALA A 34 -6.49 -17.84 7.31
C ALA A 34 -7.40 -16.73 7.86
N ASN A 35 -6.99 -15.46 7.72
CA ASN A 35 -7.76 -14.29 8.15
C ASN A 35 -8.43 -13.55 6.99
N ASN A 36 -8.54 -14.15 5.79
CA ASN A 36 -9.20 -13.60 4.61
C ASN A 36 -8.63 -12.22 4.17
N VAL A 37 -7.33 -12.00 4.35
CA VAL A 37 -6.64 -10.80 3.85
C VAL A 37 -6.54 -10.88 2.34
N SER A 38 -6.81 -9.77 1.65
CA SER A 38 -6.88 -9.74 0.18
C SER A 38 -5.56 -9.46 -0.49
N TYR A 39 -4.70 -8.66 0.15
CA TYR A 39 -3.44 -8.18 -0.40
C TYR A 39 -2.31 -8.24 0.63
N CYS A 40 -1.10 -8.57 0.19
CA CYS A 40 0.10 -8.51 1.03
C CYS A 40 1.24 -7.82 0.28
N GLU A 41 1.77 -6.73 0.84
CA GLU A 41 3.04 -6.15 0.41
C GLU A 41 4.19 -6.87 1.09
N ILE A 42 4.85 -7.78 0.37
CA ILE A 42 5.99 -8.55 0.92
C ILE A 42 7.27 -7.73 1.06
N GLY A 43 7.33 -6.53 0.51
CA GLY A 43 8.47 -5.62 0.62
C GLY A 43 8.39 -4.44 -0.32
N TYR A 44 9.54 -3.83 -0.54
CA TYR A 44 9.75 -2.81 -1.55
C TYR A 44 10.37 -3.40 -2.83
N ARG A 45 10.22 -2.70 -3.96
CA ARG A 45 11.06 -2.87 -5.15
C ARG A 45 11.77 -1.56 -5.45
N ASN A 46 12.70 -1.21 -4.56
CA ASN A 46 13.46 0.03 -4.58
C ASN A 46 14.84 -0.21 -5.21
N TYR A 47 15.18 0.58 -6.23
CA TYR A 47 16.47 0.44 -6.93
C TYR A 47 17.64 1.10 -6.17
N LEU A 48 17.40 2.21 -5.47
CA LEU A 48 18.41 2.98 -4.74
C LEU A 48 18.45 2.62 -3.25
N GLU A 49 19.55 2.97 -2.58
CA GLU A 49 19.72 2.88 -1.12
C GLU A 49 19.63 1.42 -0.62
N THR A 50 20.15 0.47 -1.40
CA THR A 50 20.06 -0.97 -1.12
C THR A 50 21.15 -1.49 -0.17
N GLU A 51 22.25 -0.73 0.06
CA GLU A 51 23.34 -1.13 0.91
C GLU A 51 22.87 -1.36 2.36
N GLY A 52 23.25 -2.50 2.94
CA GLY A 52 22.84 -2.90 4.30
C GLY A 52 21.35 -3.27 4.43
N LYS A 53 20.64 -3.44 3.33
CA LYS A 53 19.23 -3.86 3.31
C LYS A 53 19.10 -5.30 2.86
N GLY A 54 18.16 -6.01 3.46
CA GLY A 54 17.79 -7.36 3.06
C GLY A 54 17.08 -7.39 1.69
N ARG A 55 16.95 -8.59 1.14
CA ARG A 55 16.43 -8.82 -0.22
C ARG A 55 15.00 -8.32 -0.46
N PHE A 56 14.18 -8.17 0.60
CA PHE A 56 12.83 -7.64 0.49
C PHE A 56 12.75 -6.11 0.39
N TYR A 57 13.88 -5.40 0.51
CA TYR A 57 13.95 -3.97 0.18
C TYR A 57 14.02 -3.73 -1.34
N ARG A 58 14.68 -4.64 -2.09
CA ARG A 58 14.63 -4.71 -3.55
C ARG A 58 14.10 -6.07 -3.97
N CYS A 59 12.82 -6.30 -3.68
CA CYS A 59 12.13 -7.55 -3.93
C CYS A 59 11.90 -7.75 -5.44
N LEU A 60 12.92 -8.25 -6.12
CA LEU A 60 12.83 -8.63 -7.54
C LEU A 60 12.05 -9.94 -7.71
N SER A 61 11.79 -10.31 -8.95
CA SER A 61 10.95 -11.46 -9.30
C SER A 61 11.45 -12.77 -8.64
N GLU A 62 12.75 -13.02 -8.65
CA GLU A 62 13.35 -14.20 -8.02
C GLU A 62 13.16 -14.26 -6.51
N VAL A 63 13.06 -13.10 -5.82
CA VAL A 63 12.78 -13.04 -4.38
C VAL A 63 11.32 -13.40 -4.09
N ALA A 64 10.39 -13.00 -4.96
CA ALA A 64 8.97 -13.32 -4.83
C ALA A 64 8.61 -14.75 -5.26
N LYS A 65 9.44 -15.39 -6.12
CA LYS A 65 9.21 -16.72 -6.71
C LYS A 65 8.86 -17.82 -5.71
N PRO A 66 9.53 -17.98 -4.55
CA PRO A 66 9.22 -19.03 -3.59
C PRO A 66 7.77 -19.01 -3.09
N PHE A 67 7.12 -17.85 -3.14
CA PHE A 67 5.79 -17.61 -2.58
C PHE A 67 4.67 -17.70 -3.62
N ALA A 68 4.99 -17.94 -4.88
CA ALA A 68 4.02 -17.97 -5.98
C ALA A 68 2.89 -18.98 -5.77
N ASN A 69 3.16 -20.12 -5.15
CA ASN A 69 2.21 -21.19 -4.91
C ASN A 69 1.39 -21.03 -3.61
N ILE A 70 1.79 -20.09 -2.75
CA ILE A 70 1.14 -19.90 -1.44
C ILE A 70 -0.08 -18.96 -1.56
N LYS A 71 -0.06 -18.09 -2.55
CA LYS A 71 -0.97 -16.95 -2.63
C LYS A 71 -2.45 -17.29 -2.81
N ASN A 72 -2.87 -18.28 -3.59
CA ASN A 72 -4.27 -18.57 -3.89
C ASN A 72 -5.09 -17.27 -4.12
N ASP A 73 -6.06 -16.97 -3.21
CA ASP A 73 -6.87 -15.75 -3.26
C ASP A 73 -6.19 -14.51 -2.63
N LEU A 74 -5.04 -14.69 -1.95
CA LEU A 74 -4.21 -13.60 -1.43
C LEU A 74 -3.29 -13.09 -2.56
N LEU A 75 -3.45 -11.85 -2.96
CA LEU A 75 -2.59 -11.22 -3.96
C LEU A 75 -1.32 -10.67 -3.30
N ILE A 76 -0.16 -10.98 -3.89
CA ILE A 76 1.15 -10.56 -3.40
C ILE A 76 1.67 -9.40 -4.24
N GLY A 77 2.21 -8.38 -3.59
CA GLY A 77 2.76 -7.23 -4.28
C GLY A 77 3.92 -6.58 -3.56
N VAL A 78 4.38 -5.49 -4.13
CA VAL A 78 5.47 -4.67 -3.60
C VAL A 78 5.10 -3.19 -3.65
N MET A 79 5.76 -2.38 -2.82
CA MET A 79 5.72 -0.93 -2.95
C MET A 79 6.99 -0.42 -3.64
N THR A 80 6.85 0.65 -4.40
CA THR A 80 7.96 1.50 -4.85
C THR A 80 7.59 2.96 -4.66
N ASP A 81 8.56 3.86 -4.71
CA ASP A 81 8.31 5.29 -4.76
C ASP A 81 8.97 5.93 -5.99
N VAL A 82 8.54 7.14 -6.32
CA VAL A 82 8.98 7.85 -7.53
C VAL A 82 10.51 7.99 -7.62
N LYS A 83 11.18 8.23 -6.49
CA LYS A 83 12.65 8.42 -6.46
C LYS A 83 13.40 7.10 -6.71
N ARG A 84 12.84 5.98 -6.23
CA ARG A 84 13.50 4.67 -6.22
C ARG A 84 12.96 3.70 -7.27
N TYR A 85 12.02 4.17 -8.10
CA TYR A 85 11.49 3.40 -9.22
C TYR A 85 12.56 3.20 -10.29
N ASN A 86 12.71 1.95 -10.73
CA ASN A 86 13.48 1.61 -11.92
C ASN A 86 12.60 0.74 -12.85
N PRO A 87 12.23 1.21 -14.05
CA PRO A 87 11.34 0.47 -14.95
C PRO A 87 11.87 -0.89 -15.38
N GLU A 88 13.21 -1.10 -15.37
CA GLU A 88 13.83 -2.37 -15.72
C GLU A 88 13.63 -3.46 -14.67
N ASP A 89 13.37 -3.08 -13.41
CA ASP A 89 13.08 -4.03 -12.34
C ASP A 89 11.66 -4.65 -12.45
N PHE A 90 10.80 -4.11 -13.33
CA PHE A 90 9.42 -4.55 -13.57
C PHE A 90 9.29 -5.16 -14.96
N VAL A 91 9.55 -6.46 -15.05
CA VAL A 91 9.64 -7.23 -16.31
C VAL A 91 8.29 -7.51 -17.00
N GLY A 92 7.18 -7.18 -16.37
CA GLY A 92 5.83 -7.49 -16.82
C GLY A 92 5.21 -8.61 -15.99
N ARG A 93 3.89 -8.50 -15.76
CA ARG A 93 3.16 -9.39 -14.84
C ARG A 93 3.25 -10.87 -15.20
N ASN A 94 3.34 -11.19 -16.49
CA ASN A 94 3.38 -12.58 -16.95
C ASN A 94 4.71 -13.28 -16.63
N ASP A 95 5.78 -12.52 -16.49
CA ASP A 95 7.14 -13.01 -16.20
C ASP A 95 7.56 -12.71 -14.75
N ASP A 96 6.63 -12.18 -13.93
CA ASP A 96 6.85 -11.82 -12.54
C ASP A 96 6.00 -12.69 -11.60
N TYR A 97 6.40 -12.76 -10.32
CA TYR A 97 5.72 -13.53 -9.29
C TYR A 97 4.90 -12.65 -8.33
N ILE A 98 4.84 -11.34 -8.57
CA ILE A 98 3.93 -10.42 -7.86
C ILE A 98 2.69 -10.13 -8.71
N ASP A 99 1.58 -9.78 -8.06
CA ASP A 99 0.29 -9.49 -8.70
C ASP A 99 0.04 -7.99 -8.82
N PHE A 100 0.59 -7.20 -7.92
CA PHE A 100 0.35 -5.76 -7.87
C PHE A 100 1.58 -4.95 -7.48
N VAL A 101 1.54 -3.69 -7.84
CA VAL A 101 2.52 -2.69 -7.41
C VAL A 101 1.78 -1.49 -6.83
N ARG A 102 2.22 -1.01 -5.65
CA ARG A 102 1.74 0.25 -5.07
C ARG A 102 2.84 1.30 -5.17
N ILE A 103 2.49 2.46 -5.73
CA ILE A 103 3.39 3.58 -5.92
C ILE A 103 3.14 4.61 -4.81
N ALA A 104 4.14 4.84 -3.95
CA ALA A 104 4.10 5.89 -2.95
C ALA A 104 4.43 7.25 -3.58
N ALA A 105 3.52 8.21 -3.41
CA ALA A 105 3.64 9.57 -3.94
C ALA A 105 3.63 10.60 -2.82
N HIS A 106 4.73 11.33 -2.61
CA HIS A 106 4.71 12.56 -1.84
C HIS A 106 3.94 13.66 -2.59
N PRO A 107 3.43 14.70 -1.91
CA PRO A 107 2.61 15.74 -2.54
C PRO A 107 3.22 16.35 -3.81
N ASP A 108 4.54 16.60 -3.80
CA ASP A 108 5.30 17.15 -4.93
C ASP A 108 5.62 16.13 -6.05
N LYS A 109 5.23 14.87 -5.91
CA LYS A 109 5.53 13.77 -6.85
C LYS A 109 4.28 13.09 -7.43
N ILE A 110 3.11 13.64 -7.21
CA ILE A 110 1.83 13.02 -7.61
C ILE A 110 1.80 12.78 -9.12
N GLN A 111 2.15 13.77 -9.94
CA GLN A 111 2.16 13.62 -11.39
C GLN A 111 3.03 12.44 -11.84
N ALA A 112 4.29 12.39 -11.40
CA ALA A 112 5.22 11.33 -11.77
C ALA A 112 4.74 9.95 -11.28
N ALA A 113 4.10 9.87 -10.10
CA ALA A 113 3.54 8.61 -9.61
C ALA A 113 2.38 8.11 -10.48
N LEU A 114 1.55 9.01 -11.01
CA LEU A 114 0.46 8.67 -11.94
C LEU A 114 1.00 8.19 -13.29
N GLU A 115 2.09 8.76 -13.78
CA GLU A 115 2.80 8.30 -14.99
C GLU A 115 3.38 6.89 -14.80
N ILE A 116 4.05 6.64 -13.65
CA ILE A 116 4.55 5.30 -13.28
C ILE A 116 3.40 4.29 -13.16
N ALA A 117 2.25 4.70 -12.61
CA ALA A 117 1.08 3.83 -12.53
C ALA A 117 0.58 3.41 -13.92
N GLY A 118 0.61 4.33 -14.88
CA GLY A 118 0.31 4.03 -16.28
C GLY A 118 1.26 2.99 -16.89
N ASP A 119 2.58 3.19 -16.74
CA ASP A 119 3.61 2.25 -17.23
C ASP A 119 3.44 0.85 -16.62
N LEU A 120 3.26 0.75 -15.31
CA LEU A 120 3.08 -0.53 -14.63
C LEU A 120 1.77 -1.24 -15.00
N TYR A 121 0.68 -0.48 -15.21
CA TYR A 121 -0.56 -1.04 -15.70
C TYR A 121 -0.39 -1.61 -17.13
N ASP A 122 0.30 -0.90 -18.00
CA ASP A 122 0.57 -1.34 -19.38
C ASP A 122 1.48 -2.58 -19.41
N LYS A 123 2.28 -2.81 -18.36
CA LYS A 123 3.02 -4.06 -18.10
C LYS A 123 2.16 -5.18 -17.47
N GLY A 124 0.88 -4.94 -17.26
CA GLY A 124 -0.11 -5.92 -16.79
C GLY A 124 -0.24 -6.08 -15.28
N TYR A 125 0.43 -5.26 -14.47
CA TYR A 125 0.24 -5.29 -13.02
C TYR A 125 -1.08 -4.63 -12.60
N ARG A 126 -1.67 -5.07 -11.49
CA ARG A 126 -2.64 -4.26 -10.77
C ARG A 126 -1.89 -3.11 -10.11
N VAL A 127 -2.42 -1.90 -10.20
CA VAL A 127 -1.70 -0.73 -9.71
C VAL A 127 -2.50 0.02 -8.66
N PHE A 128 -1.80 0.41 -7.61
CA PHE A 128 -2.31 1.29 -6.57
C PHE A 128 -1.42 2.53 -6.51
N VAL A 129 -1.99 3.69 -6.24
CA VAL A 129 -1.23 4.88 -5.91
C VAL A 129 -1.54 5.27 -4.47
N GLN A 130 -0.51 5.45 -3.64
CA GLN A 130 -0.64 5.90 -2.26
C GLN A 130 -0.17 7.33 -2.13
N LEU A 131 -1.09 8.24 -1.91
CA LEU A 131 -0.82 9.64 -1.61
C LEU A 131 -0.33 9.73 -0.16
N MET A 132 0.97 9.95 -0.01
CA MET A 132 1.61 10.19 1.28
C MET A 132 1.25 11.59 1.79
N ASP A 133 1.24 11.75 3.12
CA ASP A 133 1.10 13.07 3.74
C ASP A 133 -0.09 13.87 3.16
N VAL A 134 -1.25 13.24 3.16
CA VAL A 134 -2.47 13.75 2.49
C VAL A 134 -2.88 15.15 2.96
N SER A 135 -2.52 15.52 4.21
CA SER A 135 -2.81 16.83 4.79
C SER A 135 -2.05 17.98 4.12
N ASN A 136 -0.95 17.69 3.43
CA ASN A 136 -0.07 18.67 2.79
C ASN A 136 -0.14 18.67 1.24
N ILE A 137 -1.13 17.98 0.66
CA ILE A 137 -1.36 18.06 -0.80
C ILE A 137 -1.87 19.46 -1.14
N ASP A 138 -1.15 20.15 -2.00
CA ASP A 138 -1.47 21.49 -2.48
C ASP A 138 -2.44 21.52 -3.66
N ALA A 139 -2.75 22.71 -4.16
CA ALA A 139 -3.67 22.88 -5.27
C ALA A 139 -3.19 22.19 -6.57
N ASP A 140 -1.87 22.21 -6.83
CA ASP A 140 -1.29 21.57 -8.01
C ASP A 140 -1.37 20.05 -7.92
N GLY A 141 -1.11 19.46 -6.76
CA GLY A 141 -1.29 18.04 -6.52
C GLY A 141 -2.73 17.59 -6.78
N TYR A 142 -3.72 18.35 -6.29
CA TYR A 142 -5.13 18.07 -6.59
C TYR A 142 -5.49 18.29 -8.06
N LEU A 143 -4.87 19.26 -8.73
CA LEU A 143 -5.07 19.50 -10.16
C LEU A 143 -4.55 18.31 -10.99
N TYR A 144 -3.36 17.76 -10.69
CA TYR A 144 -2.86 16.57 -11.36
C TYR A 144 -3.79 15.37 -11.17
N LEU A 145 -4.28 15.14 -9.95
CA LEU A 145 -5.25 14.08 -9.68
C LEU A 145 -6.55 14.27 -10.46
N TYR A 146 -7.04 15.50 -10.60
CA TYR A 146 -8.24 15.81 -11.38
C TYR A 146 -8.03 15.59 -12.87
N MET A 147 -6.93 16.09 -13.42
CA MET A 147 -6.63 16.08 -14.87
C MET A 147 -6.24 14.70 -15.40
N TRP A 148 -5.78 13.80 -14.54
CA TRP A 148 -5.36 12.48 -14.97
C TRP A 148 -6.55 11.66 -15.51
N GLU A 149 -6.47 11.30 -16.80
CA GLU A 149 -7.60 10.68 -17.52
C GLU A 149 -7.73 9.16 -17.27
N ARG A 150 -6.63 8.47 -16.85
CA ARG A 150 -6.60 7.01 -16.69
C ARG A 150 -6.99 6.53 -15.28
N LYS A 151 -7.91 7.21 -14.58
CA LYS A 151 -8.28 6.88 -13.18
C LYS A 151 -8.81 5.46 -13.01
N GLU A 152 -9.44 4.92 -14.04
CA GLU A 152 -10.04 3.58 -14.06
C GLU A 152 -9.03 2.44 -14.03
N ILE A 153 -7.75 2.69 -14.38
CA ILE A 153 -6.72 1.65 -14.31
C ILE A 153 -6.25 1.37 -12.88
N LEU A 154 -6.51 2.31 -11.95
CA LEU A 154 -6.14 2.07 -10.56
C LEU A 154 -7.07 1.04 -9.92
N GLU A 155 -6.48 0.01 -9.34
CA GLU A 155 -7.17 -0.88 -8.41
C GLU A 155 -7.76 -0.06 -7.25
N SER A 156 -6.97 0.88 -6.70
CA SER A 156 -7.44 1.89 -5.76
C SER A 156 -6.45 3.06 -5.61
N LEU A 157 -6.98 4.25 -5.30
CA LEU A 157 -6.22 5.38 -4.80
C LEU A 157 -6.23 5.36 -3.27
N TYR A 158 -5.06 5.28 -2.65
CA TYR A 158 -4.90 5.40 -1.21
C TYR A 158 -4.63 6.83 -0.79
N PHE A 159 -5.19 7.24 0.33
CA PHE A 159 -4.71 8.39 1.08
C PHE A 159 -4.14 7.93 2.41
N ALA A 160 -2.96 8.46 2.76
CA ALA A 160 -2.23 8.05 3.94
C ALA A 160 -2.12 9.20 4.95
N ASP A 161 -2.49 8.91 6.20
CA ASP A 161 -2.20 9.74 7.36
C ASP A 161 -0.77 9.47 7.85
N SER A 162 0.22 9.90 7.04
CA SER A 162 1.63 9.57 7.24
C SER A 162 2.21 10.06 8.57
N TYR A 163 1.62 11.10 9.16
CA TYR A 163 2.07 11.69 10.42
C TYR A 163 1.10 11.46 11.58
N SER A 164 0.03 10.69 11.34
CA SER A 164 -1.01 10.42 12.35
C SER A 164 -1.63 11.71 12.90
N VAL A 165 -1.93 12.66 12.03
CA VAL A 165 -2.50 13.96 12.41
C VAL A 165 -4.01 14.04 12.23
N LEU A 166 -4.60 13.10 11.46
CA LEU A 166 -6.03 13.10 11.18
C LEU A 166 -6.84 12.52 12.33
N LYS A 167 -7.98 13.15 12.58
CA LYS A 167 -9.00 12.64 13.49
C LYS A 167 -10.11 11.92 12.71
N PRO A 168 -10.87 11.02 13.34
CA PRO A 168 -11.96 10.30 12.67
C PRO A 168 -12.99 11.20 11.97
N SER A 169 -13.23 12.39 12.51
CA SER A 169 -14.16 13.39 11.93
C SER A 169 -13.65 14.01 10.62
N GLU A 170 -12.35 13.91 10.33
CA GLU A 170 -11.72 14.52 9.15
C GLU A 170 -11.60 13.53 7.98
N ILE A 171 -11.72 12.22 8.25
CA ILE A 171 -11.59 11.18 7.22
C ILE A 171 -12.61 11.38 6.07
N ALA A 172 -13.84 11.75 6.40
CA ALA A 172 -14.88 11.99 5.41
C ALA A 172 -14.55 13.12 4.43
N GLN A 173 -13.83 14.15 4.88
CA GLN A 173 -13.42 15.27 4.03
C GLN A 173 -12.49 14.79 2.91
N TYR A 174 -11.45 14.03 3.25
CA TYR A 174 -10.49 13.50 2.27
C TYR A 174 -11.14 12.46 1.36
N TYR A 175 -11.86 11.50 1.94
CA TYR A 175 -12.57 10.48 1.17
C TYR A 175 -13.48 11.09 0.10
N ASN A 176 -14.35 12.03 0.51
CA ASN A 176 -15.29 12.68 -0.41
C ASN A 176 -14.58 13.54 -1.46
N LYS A 177 -13.45 14.18 -1.12
CA LYS A 177 -12.66 14.95 -2.06
C LYS A 177 -12.17 14.08 -3.21
N PHE A 178 -11.62 12.89 -2.94
CA PHE A 178 -11.19 11.96 -3.98
C PHE A 178 -12.36 11.37 -4.79
N LYS A 179 -13.52 11.16 -4.15
CA LYS A 179 -14.75 10.80 -4.88
C LYS A 179 -15.17 11.86 -5.89
N ILE A 180 -15.13 13.13 -5.48
CA ILE A 180 -15.45 14.29 -6.37
C ILE A 180 -14.46 14.39 -7.53
N LEU A 181 -13.17 14.07 -7.31
CA LEU A 181 -12.16 14.01 -8.36
C LEU A 181 -12.34 12.83 -9.33
N GLY A 182 -13.32 11.95 -9.11
CA GLY A 182 -13.70 10.87 -10.02
C GLY A 182 -13.05 9.52 -9.73
N TYR A 183 -12.35 9.36 -8.59
CA TYR A 183 -11.81 8.06 -8.20
C TYR A 183 -12.91 7.14 -7.67
N LYS A 184 -13.04 5.94 -8.24
CA LYS A 184 -14.09 4.97 -7.85
C LYS A 184 -13.73 4.24 -6.57
N ASN A 185 -12.52 3.69 -6.53
CA ASN A 185 -11.99 2.93 -5.41
C ASN A 185 -11.04 3.82 -4.61
N ILE A 186 -11.36 4.06 -3.36
CA ILE A 186 -10.56 4.87 -2.44
C ILE A 186 -10.25 4.02 -1.23
N SER A 187 -9.00 4.01 -0.81
CA SER A 187 -8.47 3.22 0.31
C SER A 187 -7.74 4.09 1.31
N PHE A 188 -7.53 3.57 2.50
CA PHE A 188 -6.92 4.32 3.58
C PHE A 188 -5.76 3.57 4.25
N HIS A 189 -4.70 4.33 4.56
CA HIS A 189 -3.55 3.87 5.33
C HIS A 189 -3.35 4.76 6.55
N ALA A 190 -3.37 4.17 7.74
CA ALA A 190 -3.27 4.89 9.00
C ALA A 190 -2.00 4.55 9.77
N HIS A 191 -1.26 5.57 10.20
CA HIS A 191 -0.29 5.44 11.28
C HIS A 191 -0.95 5.67 12.65
N ASN A 192 -0.34 5.12 13.72
CA ASN A 192 -0.96 5.02 15.05
C ASN A 192 -0.29 5.85 16.15
N ASN A 193 0.51 6.87 15.81
CA ASN A 193 1.20 7.70 16.81
C ASN A 193 0.25 8.36 17.83
N GLN A 194 -0.95 8.71 17.37
CA GLN A 194 -1.97 9.37 18.20
C GLN A 194 -3.03 8.39 18.73
N GLY A 195 -2.93 7.09 18.40
CA GLY A 195 -3.88 6.08 18.82
C GLY A 195 -5.18 6.04 18.01
N TYR A 196 -5.29 6.77 16.89
CA TYR A 196 -6.53 6.86 16.09
C TYR A 196 -6.54 5.93 14.87
N ALA A 197 -5.55 5.04 14.69
CA ALA A 197 -5.49 4.22 13.47
C ALA A 197 -6.75 3.35 13.29
N LEU A 198 -7.26 2.76 14.35
CA LEU A 198 -8.49 1.94 14.29
C LEU A 198 -9.71 2.80 13.97
N GLU A 199 -9.96 3.85 14.73
CA GLU A 199 -11.12 4.71 14.55
C GLU A 199 -11.13 5.40 13.19
N ASN A 200 -9.97 5.85 12.69
CA ASN A 200 -9.81 6.44 11.37
C ASN A 200 -10.12 5.40 10.27
N SER A 201 -9.63 4.17 10.42
CA SER A 201 -9.88 3.10 9.47
C SER A 201 -11.34 2.67 9.46
N LEU A 202 -11.98 2.57 10.63
CA LEU A 202 -13.42 2.31 10.73
C LEU A 202 -14.26 3.44 10.12
N ALA A 203 -13.86 4.70 10.29
CA ALA A 203 -14.50 5.83 9.63
C ALA A 203 -14.39 5.71 8.10
N ALA A 204 -13.22 5.34 7.55
CA ALA A 204 -13.03 5.11 6.12
C ALA A 204 -13.90 3.93 5.62
N ILE A 205 -13.96 2.83 6.37
CA ILE A 205 -14.80 1.66 6.04
C ILE A 205 -16.28 2.04 5.98
N ASN A 206 -16.76 2.81 6.94
CA ASN A 206 -18.15 3.27 6.98
C ASN A 206 -18.52 4.20 5.80
N LEU A 207 -17.54 4.88 5.21
CA LEU A 207 -17.69 5.68 3.99
C LEU A 207 -17.65 4.83 2.71
N GLY A 208 -17.35 3.54 2.81
CA GLY A 208 -17.24 2.63 1.70
C GLY A 208 -15.84 2.52 1.12
N ALA A 209 -14.81 2.63 1.95
CA ALA A 209 -13.43 2.40 1.52
C ALA A 209 -13.28 1.04 0.85
N TYR A 210 -12.55 1.01 -0.26
CA TYR A 210 -12.25 -0.22 -1.00
C TYR A 210 -11.38 -1.18 -0.19
N SER A 211 -10.33 -0.63 0.44
CA SER A 211 -9.47 -1.38 1.36
C SER A 211 -8.89 -0.47 2.45
N VAL A 212 -8.44 -1.11 3.53
CA VAL A 212 -7.65 -0.48 4.59
C VAL A 212 -6.39 -1.28 4.84
N ASP A 213 -5.33 -0.59 5.27
CA ASP A 213 -4.05 -1.21 5.56
C ASP A 213 -3.96 -1.64 7.02
N VAL A 214 -3.27 -2.76 7.22
CA VAL A 214 -2.95 -3.31 8.53
C VAL A 214 -1.51 -3.80 8.60
N THR A 215 -1.02 -4.00 9.81
CA THR A 215 0.18 -4.78 10.08
C THR A 215 -0.05 -5.74 11.23
N ARG A 216 0.69 -6.84 11.26
CA ARG A 216 0.68 -7.77 12.38
C ARG A 216 1.40 -7.13 13.57
N ASN A 217 0.73 -7.09 14.72
CA ASN A 217 1.19 -6.43 15.96
C ASN A 217 1.41 -4.92 15.81
N GLY A 218 0.77 -4.26 14.87
CA GLY A 218 0.88 -2.82 14.67
C GLY A 218 2.28 -2.33 14.26
N VAL A 219 3.18 -3.20 13.76
CA VAL A 219 4.54 -2.80 13.38
C VAL A 219 4.54 -1.75 12.28
N GLY A 220 5.59 -0.93 12.23
CA GLY A 220 5.75 0.11 11.21
C GLY A 220 6.49 1.33 11.74
N ARG A 221 6.67 2.31 10.86
CA ARG A 221 7.28 3.59 11.21
C ARG A 221 6.39 4.42 12.13
N ASN A 222 6.99 5.44 12.78
CA ASN A 222 6.24 6.54 13.42
C ASN A 222 5.10 6.05 14.34
N GLY A 223 5.42 5.22 15.34
CA GLY A 223 4.41 4.71 16.28
C GLY A 223 3.57 3.54 15.77
N GLY A 224 3.93 2.98 14.61
CA GLY A 224 3.29 1.82 14.02
C GLY A 224 2.07 2.13 13.17
N ASN A 225 1.37 1.06 12.81
CA ASN A 225 0.18 1.05 11.96
C ASN A 225 -1.03 0.48 12.72
N LEU A 226 -2.17 0.35 12.06
CA LEU A 226 -3.31 -0.39 12.58
C LEU A 226 -2.96 -1.88 12.76
N ASP A 227 -3.18 -2.43 13.95
CA ASP A 227 -3.03 -3.87 14.20
C ASP A 227 -4.18 -4.64 13.54
N ILE A 228 -3.83 -5.69 12.77
CA ILE A 228 -4.80 -6.56 12.12
C ILE A 228 -5.79 -7.18 13.12
N SER A 229 -5.31 -7.55 14.32
CA SER A 229 -6.16 -8.19 15.33
C SER A 229 -7.24 -7.24 15.86
N ASP A 230 -6.93 -5.95 15.99
CA ASP A 230 -7.90 -4.95 16.45
C ASP A 230 -8.94 -4.65 15.37
N LEU A 231 -8.51 -4.58 14.10
CA LEU A 231 -9.45 -4.45 12.99
C LEU A 231 -10.40 -5.65 12.92
N LEU A 232 -9.87 -6.88 12.94
CA LEU A 232 -10.69 -8.09 12.83
C LEU A 232 -11.70 -8.23 13.97
N LYS A 233 -11.33 -7.87 15.21
CA LYS A 233 -12.26 -7.83 16.35
C LYS A 233 -13.40 -6.82 16.15
N SER A 234 -13.12 -5.71 15.47
CA SER A 234 -14.10 -4.64 15.25
C SER A 234 -15.03 -4.90 14.07
N LEU A 235 -14.68 -5.81 13.17
CA LEU A 235 -15.49 -6.19 12.00
C LEU A 235 -16.43 -7.38 12.26
N ASN A 236 -16.24 -8.13 13.37
CA ASN A 236 -17.09 -9.24 13.82
C ASN A 236 -18.17 -8.77 14.78
#